data_855b39737fe2cc65a7fcadb16fed3175
#
_entry.id   855b39737fe2cc65a7fcadb16fed3175
#
_cell.length_a   1.000
_cell.length_b   1.000
_cell.length_c   1.000
_cell.angle_alpha   90.00
_cell.angle_beta   90.00
_cell.angle_gamma   90.00
#
_symmetry.space_group_name_H-M   'P 1'
#
loop_
_entity.id
_entity.type
_entity.pdbx_description
1 polymer ?
#
loop_
_entity_poly.entity_id
_entity_poly.type
_entity_poly.pdbx_seq_one_letter_code
_entity_poly.pdbx_strand_id
1 'polypeptide(L)'
;MRYFVSGHRDLTVEEFKKYYVPKIDKVILLDTNPLFVVGDYWGCDIMAQDYLVQKDMAEHTIVYHMFRAPRQHNISIKYLKGGFYTDEERDAAMTKNSDFDIAFVREGKWKDSGTATNIRRRANFKSVSENENGD
;
A
#
# COMPACT_ATOMS: atom_id res chain seq x y z
N MET A 1 -1.92 5.35 12.96
CA MET A 1 -2.69 4.61 11.94
C MET A 1 -1.77 3.96 10.93
N ARG A 2 -2.22 2.89 10.31
CA ARG A 2 -1.48 2.16 9.29
C ARG A 2 -2.13 2.35 7.92
N TYR A 3 -1.33 2.68 6.92
CA TYR A 3 -1.77 3.02 5.57
C TYR A 3 -1.19 2.04 4.57
N PHE A 4 -2.05 1.41 3.78
CA PHE A 4 -1.65 0.54 2.69
C PHE A 4 -1.56 1.35 1.41
N VAL A 5 -0.35 1.51 0.88
CA VAL A 5 -0.11 2.20 -0.40
C VAL A 5 -0.09 1.17 -1.50
N SER A 6 -1.04 1.25 -2.42
CA SER A 6 -1.12 0.34 -3.56
C SER A 6 -1.44 1.10 -4.85
N GLY A 7 -1.07 0.54 -5.99
CA GLY A 7 -1.32 1.17 -7.27
C GLY A 7 -0.90 0.30 -8.45
N HIS A 8 -1.05 0.86 -9.64
CA HIS A 8 -0.77 0.14 -10.89
C HIS A 8 0.71 -0.14 -11.07
N ARG A 9 1.02 -1.30 -11.67
CA ARG A 9 2.39 -1.73 -12.01
C ARG A 9 3.07 -0.81 -13.02
N ASP A 10 2.27 -0.18 -13.87
CA ASP A 10 2.73 0.76 -14.90
C ASP A 10 2.38 2.21 -14.58
N LEU A 11 2.22 2.50 -13.30
CA LEU A 11 1.96 3.87 -12.85
C LEU A 11 3.07 4.80 -13.34
N THR A 12 2.68 5.94 -13.91
CA THR A 12 3.66 6.95 -14.34
C THR A 12 4.10 7.83 -13.17
N VAL A 13 5.25 8.48 -13.32
CA VAL A 13 5.75 9.45 -12.34
C VAL A 13 4.74 10.59 -12.15
N GLU A 14 4.13 11.05 -13.23
CA GLU A 14 3.13 12.12 -13.21
C GLU A 14 1.89 11.71 -12.42
N GLU A 15 1.40 10.48 -12.63
CA GLU A 15 0.28 9.93 -11.87
C GLU A 15 0.62 9.82 -10.39
N PHE A 16 1.82 9.35 -10.06
CA PHE A 16 2.27 9.27 -8.68
C PHE A 16 2.28 10.64 -8.01
N LYS A 17 2.87 11.63 -8.65
CA LYS A 17 2.93 13.01 -8.13
C LYS A 17 1.54 13.62 -7.94
N LYS A 18 0.60 13.30 -8.83
CA LYS A 18 -0.74 13.87 -8.78
C LYS A 18 -1.63 13.19 -7.72
N TYR A 19 -1.57 11.86 -7.61
CA TYR A 19 -2.55 11.08 -6.84
C TYR A 19 -2.02 10.52 -5.54
N TYR A 20 -0.72 10.40 -5.36
CA TYR A 20 -0.12 9.81 -4.16
C TYR A 20 0.61 10.82 -3.28
N VAL A 21 1.42 11.66 -3.87
CA VAL A 21 2.22 12.66 -3.12
C VAL A 21 1.36 13.51 -2.20
N PRO A 22 0.25 14.12 -2.66
CA PRO A 22 -0.57 14.94 -1.76
C PRO A 22 -1.18 14.14 -0.61
N LYS A 23 -1.57 12.89 -0.85
CA LYS A 23 -2.17 12.03 0.18
C LYS A 23 -1.14 11.61 1.22
N ILE A 24 0.05 11.21 0.78
CA ILE A 24 1.14 10.83 1.68
C ILE A 24 1.58 12.03 2.51
N ASP A 25 1.76 13.18 1.89
CA ASP A 25 2.15 14.42 2.58
C ASP A 25 1.12 14.82 3.64
N LYS A 26 -0.16 14.68 3.34
CA LYS A 26 -1.24 14.97 4.28
C LYS A 26 -1.19 14.04 5.50
N VAL A 27 -0.96 12.74 5.27
CA VAL A 27 -0.81 11.77 6.35
C VAL A 27 0.38 12.12 7.24
N ILE A 28 1.53 12.41 6.64
CA ILE A 28 2.74 12.80 7.39
C ILE A 28 2.49 14.05 8.21
N LEU A 29 1.73 15.00 7.68
CA LEU A 29 1.42 16.24 8.38
C LEU A 29 0.46 16.03 9.55
N LEU A 30 -0.55 15.18 9.40
CA LEU A 30 -1.67 15.10 10.34
C LEU A 30 -1.59 13.93 11.32
N ASP A 31 -0.91 12.85 10.96
CA ASP A 31 -0.73 11.68 11.82
C ASP A 31 0.64 11.77 12.51
N THR A 32 0.64 11.78 13.83
CA THR A 32 1.88 11.94 14.61
C THR A 32 2.77 10.71 14.56
N ASN A 33 2.22 9.53 14.26
CA ASN A 33 2.98 8.30 14.17
C ASN A 33 2.39 7.39 13.07
N PRO A 34 2.51 7.79 11.79
CA PRO A 34 2.00 6.99 10.70
C PRO A 34 2.88 5.78 10.45
N LEU A 35 2.26 4.66 10.05
CA LEU A 35 2.97 3.49 9.54
C LEU A 35 2.44 3.20 8.13
N PHE A 36 3.35 2.86 7.23
CA PHE A 36 3.01 2.56 5.84
C PHE A 36 3.35 1.11 5.53
N VAL A 37 2.42 0.40 4.90
CA VAL A 37 2.67 -0.93 4.35
C VAL A 37 2.64 -0.81 2.83
N VAL A 38 3.68 -1.31 2.18
CA VAL A 38 3.89 -1.16 0.74
C VAL A 38 4.36 -2.50 0.18
N GLY A 39 3.92 -2.82 -1.03
CA GLY A 39 4.38 -4.03 -1.72
C GLY A 39 5.76 -3.87 -2.33
N ASP A 40 6.19 -4.91 -3.06
CA ASP A 40 7.54 -5.04 -3.61
C ASP A 40 7.57 -5.09 -5.15
N TYR A 41 6.51 -4.62 -5.81
CA TYR A 41 6.41 -4.69 -7.27
C TYR A 41 6.89 -3.41 -7.96
N TRP A 42 6.98 -3.46 -9.28
CA TRP A 42 7.29 -2.26 -10.09
C TRP A 42 6.16 -1.24 -10.03
N GLY A 43 6.42 -0.05 -10.56
CA GLY A 43 5.44 1.01 -10.64
C GLY A 43 5.17 1.65 -9.30
N CYS A 44 3.93 1.67 -8.87
CA CYS A 44 3.52 2.37 -7.65
C CYS A 44 4.32 1.93 -6.42
N ASP A 45 4.55 0.63 -6.25
CA ASP A 45 5.19 0.13 -5.03
C ASP A 45 6.59 0.71 -4.83
N ILE A 46 7.46 0.63 -5.84
CA ILE A 46 8.82 1.17 -5.71
C ILE A 46 8.82 2.69 -5.66
N MET A 47 7.93 3.36 -6.38
CA MET A 47 7.80 4.83 -6.31
C MET A 47 7.42 5.27 -4.89
N ALA A 48 6.50 4.55 -4.26
CA ALA A 48 6.07 4.83 -2.89
C ALA A 48 7.21 4.59 -1.89
N GLN A 49 7.96 3.49 -2.04
CA GLN A 49 9.12 3.22 -1.20
C GLN A 49 10.13 4.37 -1.28
N ASP A 50 10.48 4.77 -2.50
CA ASP A 50 11.46 5.84 -2.73
C ASP A 50 10.99 7.17 -2.15
N TYR A 51 9.71 7.51 -2.35
CA TYR A 51 9.14 8.74 -1.83
C TYR A 51 9.12 8.76 -0.29
N LEU A 52 8.74 7.66 0.34
CA LEU A 52 8.71 7.55 1.80
C LEU A 52 10.12 7.66 2.40
N VAL A 53 11.13 7.08 1.75
CA VAL A 53 12.53 7.27 2.16
C VAL A 53 12.95 8.73 2.03
N GLN A 54 12.59 9.39 0.94
CA GLN A 54 12.86 10.80 0.72
C GLN A 54 12.23 11.69 1.80
N LYS A 55 11.08 11.28 2.35
CA LYS A 55 10.35 12.00 3.40
C LYS A 55 10.75 11.56 4.81
N ASP A 56 11.85 10.87 4.96
CA ASP A 56 12.35 10.37 6.26
C ASP A 56 11.37 9.41 6.95
N MET A 57 10.59 8.65 6.17
CA MET A 57 9.63 7.67 6.67
C MET A 57 10.12 6.22 6.53
N ALA A 58 11.41 5.99 6.28
CA ALA A 58 11.96 4.64 6.13
C ALA A 58 11.68 3.76 7.36
N GLU A 59 11.81 4.33 8.56
CA GLU A 59 11.55 3.61 9.83
C GLU A 59 10.07 3.43 10.13
N HIS A 60 9.20 4.10 9.37
CA HIS A 60 7.74 4.02 9.47
C HIS A 60 7.14 3.18 8.34
N THR A 61 7.96 2.44 7.60
CA THR A 61 7.54 1.70 6.40
C THR A 61 7.94 0.24 6.50
N ILE A 62 6.99 -0.64 6.15
CA ILE A 62 7.22 -2.08 6.07
C ILE A 62 6.97 -2.49 4.62
N VAL A 63 7.94 -3.15 4.00
CA VAL A 63 7.79 -3.73 2.65
C VAL A 63 7.34 -5.18 2.77
N TYR A 64 6.18 -5.47 2.21
CA TYR A 64 5.65 -6.82 2.11
C TYR A 64 6.10 -7.42 0.78
N HIS A 65 6.71 -8.60 0.82
CA HIS A 65 7.32 -9.15 -0.38
C HIS A 65 7.04 -10.64 -0.56
N MET A 66 7.19 -11.09 -1.80
CA MET A 66 7.05 -12.48 -2.18
C MET A 66 8.29 -13.28 -1.75
N PHE A 67 8.09 -14.54 -1.45
CA PHE A 67 9.17 -15.52 -1.18
C PHE A 67 10.18 -15.02 -0.13
N ARG A 68 11.48 -15.10 -0.46
CA ARG A 68 12.57 -14.84 0.48
C ARG A 68 13.13 -13.42 0.44
N ALA A 69 12.98 -12.73 -0.69
CA ALA A 69 13.55 -11.40 -0.89
C ALA A 69 12.63 -10.53 -1.73
N PRO A 70 12.59 -9.21 -1.47
CA PRO A 70 11.79 -8.29 -2.27
C PRO A 70 12.24 -8.26 -3.74
N ARG A 71 11.27 -8.14 -4.65
CA ARG A 71 11.52 -7.95 -6.09
C ARG A 71 12.03 -6.54 -6.37
N GLN A 72 11.39 -5.54 -5.76
CA GLN A 72 11.81 -4.14 -5.81
C GLN A 72 11.89 -3.62 -4.38
N HIS A 73 13.06 -3.12 -3.99
CA HIS A 73 13.29 -2.73 -2.61
C HIS A 73 14.24 -1.54 -2.51
N ASN A 74 13.76 -0.45 -1.89
CA ASN A 74 14.65 0.61 -1.45
C ASN A 74 15.37 0.14 -0.19
N ILE A 75 16.69 -0.01 -0.28
CA ILE A 75 17.52 -0.62 0.78
C ILE A 75 17.52 0.17 2.08
N SER A 76 17.09 1.43 2.07
CA SER A 76 16.95 2.24 3.29
C SER A 76 15.79 1.78 4.17
N ILE A 77 14.84 1.01 3.62
CA ILE A 77 13.75 0.44 4.39
C ILE A 77 14.19 -0.90 4.95
N LYS A 78 14.30 -0.99 6.28
CA LYS A 78 14.83 -2.17 6.96
C LYS A 78 13.74 -3.15 7.42
N TYR A 79 12.48 -2.73 7.50
CA TYR A 79 11.39 -3.58 7.95
C TYR A 79 10.77 -4.29 6.76
N LEU A 80 10.91 -5.62 6.73
CA LEU A 80 10.46 -6.47 5.63
C LEU A 80 9.55 -7.57 6.19
N LYS A 81 8.51 -7.90 5.46
CA LYS A 81 7.64 -9.05 5.77
C LYS A 81 7.44 -9.88 4.50
N GLY A 82 8.01 -11.06 4.50
CA GLY A 82 8.00 -11.97 3.35
C GLY A 82 7.26 -13.27 3.61
N GLY A 83 7.48 -14.24 2.71
CA GLY A 83 6.91 -15.56 2.83
C GLY A 83 5.58 -15.74 2.09
N PHE A 84 5.11 -14.73 1.37
CA PHE A 84 3.92 -14.86 0.54
C PHE A 84 4.25 -15.55 -0.78
N TYR A 85 3.34 -16.37 -1.28
CA TYR A 85 3.54 -17.13 -2.51
C TYR A 85 2.81 -16.54 -3.71
N THR A 86 1.82 -15.69 -3.48
CA THR A 86 1.05 -14.98 -4.51
C THR A 86 0.90 -13.51 -4.16
N ASP A 87 0.75 -12.67 -5.18
CA ASP A 87 0.48 -11.24 -4.97
C ASP A 87 -0.86 -11.03 -4.24
N GLU A 88 -1.85 -11.88 -4.51
CA GLU A 88 -3.14 -11.81 -3.85
C GLU A 88 -3.03 -12.09 -2.35
N GLU A 89 -2.27 -13.10 -1.95
CA GLU A 89 -2.02 -13.45 -0.54
C GLU A 89 -1.30 -12.29 0.18
N ARG A 90 -0.28 -11.71 -0.46
CA ARG A 90 0.45 -10.56 0.07
C ARG A 90 -0.49 -9.36 0.25
N ASP A 91 -1.26 -9.02 -0.77
CA ASP A 91 -2.18 -7.88 -0.75
C ASP A 91 -3.27 -8.07 0.30
N ALA A 92 -3.80 -9.28 0.46
CA ALA A 92 -4.77 -9.58 1.50
C ALA A 92 -4.18 -9.35 2.90
N ALA A 93 -2.94 -9.75 3.12
CA ALA A 93 -2.24 -9.52 4.40
C ALA A 93 -2.04 -8.02 4.65
N MET A 94 -1.68 -7.24 3.63
CA MET A 94 -1.52 -5.79 3.76
C MET A 94 -2.84 -5.10 4.09
N THR A 95 -3.93 -5.51 3.45
CA THR A 95 -5.26 -4.97 3.78
C THR A 95 -5.63 -5.27 5.24
N LYS A 96 -5.45 -6.51 5.67
CA LYS A 96 -5.75 -6.94 7.03
C LYS A 96 -4.92 -6.17 8.08
N ASN A 97 -3.65 -5.89 7.77
CA ASN A 97 -2.71 -5.27 8.70
C ASN A 97 -2.63 -3.75 8.57
N SER A 98 -3.61 -3.13 7.93
CA SER A 98 -3.68 -1.68 7.77
C SER A 98 -5.09 -1.15 8.01
N ASP A 99 -5.19 0.16 8.21
CA ASP A 99 -6.45 0.83 8.54
C ASP A 99 -7.07 1.54 7.34
N PHE A 100 -6.22 2.08 6.46
CA PHE A 100 -6.65 2.89 5.31
C PHE A 100 -5.87 2.54 4.06
N ASP A 101 -6.49 2.79 2.91
CA ASP A 101 -5.83 2.69 1.61
C ASP A 101 -5.40 4.07 1.12
N ILE A 102 -4.19 4.15 0.57
CA ILE A 102 -3.75 5.24 -0.30
C ILE A 102 -3.61 4.61 -1.67
N ALA A 103 -4.55 4.88 -2.56
CA ALA A 103 -4.65 4.18 -3.83
C ALA A 103 -5.35 5.04 -4.89
N PHE A 104 -4.97 4.80 -6.15
CA PHE A 104 -5.58 5.40 -7.33
C PHE A 104 -5.84 4.31 -8.36
N VAL A 105 -7.04 4.28 -8.91
CA VAL A 105 -7.42 3.37 -9.99
C VAL A 105 -7.76 4.20 -11.22
N ARG A 106 -7.05 3.94 -12.34
CA ARG A 106 -7.33 4.62 -13.60
C ARG A 106 -8.77 4.33 -14.04
N GLU A 107 -9.37 5.30 -14.71
CA GLU A 107 -10.67 5.12 -15.35
C GLU A 107 -10.64 3.89 -16.26
N GLY A 108 -11.68 3.07 -16.18
CA GLY A 108 -11.78 1.81 -16.93
C GLY A 108 -11.04 0.62 -16.34
N LYS A 109 -10.28 0.78 -15.25
CA LYS A 109 -9.51 -0.29 -14.63
C LYS A 109 -10.13 -0.88 -13.35
N TRP A 110 -11.31 -0.46 -12.97
CA TRP A 110 -11.97 -0.92 -11.76
C TRP A 110 -12.34 -2.42 -11.77
N LYS A 111 -12.54 -3.02 -12.94
CA LYS A 111 -12.89 -4.44 -13.06
C LYS A 111 -11.68 -5.36 -12.96
N ASP A 112 -10.53 -4.93 -13.49
CA ASP A 112 -9.41 -5.82 -13.78
C ASP A 112 -8.11 -5.49 -13.03
N SER A 113 -8.08 -4.44 -12.19
CA SER A 113 -6.84 -4.08 -11.51
C SER A 113 -6.75 -4.70 -10.11
N GLY A 114 -5.53 -5.07 -9.73
CA GLY A 114 -5.22 -5.52 -8.38
C GLY A 114 -5.50 -4.42 -7.34
N THR A 115 -5.27 -3.16 -7.70
CA THR A 115 -5.55 -2.01 -6.83
C THR A 115 -7.04 -1.90 -6.52
N ALA A 116 -7.89 -2.01 -7.53
CA ALA A 116 -9.34 -2.01 -7.33
C ALA A 116 -9.80 -3.19 -6.47
N THR A 117 -9.19 -4.37 -6.67
CA THR A 117 -9.45 -5.55 -5.84
C THR A 117 -9.09 -5.28 -4.37
N ASN A 118 -7.98 -4.61 -4.10
CA ASN A 118 -7.57 -4.26 -2.74
C ASN A 118 -8.56 -3.31 -2.07
N ILE A 119 -9.04 -2.31 -2.79
CA ILE A 119 -10.05 -1.36 -2.28
C ILE A 119 -11.35 -2.10 -1.94
N ARG A 120 -11.84 -2.97 -2.82
CA ARG A 120 -13.03 -3.78 -2.57
C ARG A 120 -12.85 -4.73 -1.39
N ARG A 121 -11.65 -5.32 -1.24
CA ARG A 121 -11.33 -6.21 -0.12
C ARG A 121 -11.47 -5.48 1.22
N ARG A 122 -10.99 -4.26 1.31
CA ARG A 122 -11.14 -3.45 2.54
C ARG A 122 -12.59 -3.14 2.83
N ALA A 123 -13.38 -2.75 1.84
CA ALA A 123 -14.81 -2.49 2.00
C ALA A 123 -15.55 -3.73 2.52
N ASN A 124 -15.26 -4.91 1.96
CA ASN A 124 -15.85 -6.17 2.39
C ASN A 124 -15.44 -6.53 3.82
N PHE A 125 -14.17 -6.37 4.14
CA PHE A 125 -13.64 -6.64 5.49
C PHE A 125 -14.30 -5.73 6.53
N LYS A 126 -14.43 -4.44 6.26
CA LYS A 126 -15.09 -3.49 7.17
C LYS A 126 -16.57 -3.81 7.34
N SER A 127 -17.26 -4.16 6.25
CA SER A 127 -18.67 -4.53 6.29
C SER A 127 -18.90 -5.75 7.20
N VAL A 128 -18.09 -6.79 7.07
CA VAL A 128 -18.15 -7.98 7.94
C VAL A 128 -17.88 -7.61 9.40
N SER A 129 -16.85 -6.81 9.66
CA SER A 129 -16.51 -6.38 11.03
C SER A 129 -17.62 -5.53 11.65
N GLU A 130 -18.24 -4.62 10.88
CA GLU A 130 -19.36 -3.81 11.32
C GLU A 130 -20.58 -4.68 11.64
N ASN A 131 -20.86 -5.71 10.84
CA ASN A 131 -21.95 -6.64 11.08
C ASN A 131 -21.72 -7.48 12.35
N GLU A 132 -20.51 -7.89 12.61
CA GLU A 132 -20.14 -8.62 13.83
C GLU A 132 -20.30 -7.77 15.09
N ASN A 133 -20.05 -6.48 14.99
CA ASN A 133 -20.10 -5.53 16.10
C ASN A 133 -21.42 -4.76 16.20
N GLY A 134 -22.30 -4.91 15.21
CA GLY A 134 -23.48 -4.07 15.02
C GLY A 134 -24.72 -4.51 15.74
N ASP A 135 -24.68 -5.60 16.44
CA ASP A 135 -25.84 -6.12 17.20
C ASP A 135 -25.54 -6.15 18.70
#